data_82768b8cc5056cd2e9e395f1c8c35b44
#
_entry.id   82768b8cc5056cd2e9e395f1c8c35b44
#
_cell.length_a   1.000
_cell.length_b   1.000
_cell.length_c   1.000
_cell.angle_alpha   90.00
_cell.angle_beta   90.00
_cell.angle_gamma   90.00
#
_symmetry.space_group_name_H-M   'P 1'
#
loop_
_entity.id
_entity.type
_entity.pdbx_description
1 polymer ?
#
loop_
_entity_poly.entity_id
_entity_poly.type
_entity_poly.pdbx_seq_one_letter_code
_entity_poly.pdbx_strand_id
1 'polypeptide(L)'
;VRRILKEQQEQDARREAEEALREHQVQLRHIQKLEAVGRLAGGLAHDFNNLLTVILGHSQVVLNEIDVAHPLRMQIQEMQHAGERARVLIRQLLMFSRNRPSEAKVISLNTLLDGFESMLRRVIGEDIQLTLRLCQDDLRIKMDSALVEQIVMNLAVNARDAMPNGGRLTLELQSTYLDRAPRYHLMDLSPGEYVKLSVSDTGCGMSPAVQAQMFQPFFT
;
A
#
# COMPACT_ATOMS: atom_id res chain seq x y z
N VAL A 1 27.94 33.75 35.80
CA VAL A 1 27.82 32.32 35.48
C VAL A 1 26.34 31.91 35.36
N ARG A 2 25.47 32.09 36.39
CA ARG A 2 24.05 31.69 36.34
C ARG A 2 23.24 32.38 35.20
N ARG A 3 23.53 33.62 34.90
CA ARG A 3 22.84 34.36 33.83
C ARG A 3 23.19 33.83 32.43
N ILE A 4 24.46 33.53 32.20
CA ILE A 4 24.95 32.96 30.93
C ILE A 4 24.36 31.57 30.69
N LEU A 5 24.31 30.74 31.72
CA LEU A 5 23.70 29.39 31.63
C LEU A 5 22.19 29.46 31.30
N LYS A 6 21.48 30.44 31.88
CA LYS A 6 20.06 30.63 31.59
C LYS A 6 19.83 31.14 30.16
N GLU A 7 20.64 32.06 29.68
CA GLU A 7 20.58 32.56 28.30
C GLU A 7 20.91 31.44 27.28
N GLN A 8 21.87 30.57 27.58
CA GLN A 8 22.14 29.39 26.76
C GLN A 8 20.98 28.39 26.74
N GLN A 9 20.38 28.08 27.89
CA GLN A 9 19.24 27.17 27.95
C GLN A 9 18.02 27.75 27.19
N GLU A 10 17.78 29.06 27.26
CA GLU A 10 16.71 29.70 26.50
C GLU A 10 16.98 29.66 24.98
N GLN A 11 18.24 29.82 24.56
CA GLN A 11 18.63 29.72 23.15
C GLN A 11 18.51 28.31 22.62
N ASP A 12 18.95 27.31 23.39
CA ASP A 12 18.84 25.90 23.00
C ASP A 12 17.36 25.46 22.89
N ALA A 13 16.53 25.81 23.89
CA ALA A 13 15.10 25.52 23.85
C ALA A 13 14.39 26.21 22.67
N ARG A 14 14.78 27.45 22.34
CA ARG A 14 14.26 28.16 21.19
C ARG A 14 14.64 27.48 19.87
N ARG A 15 15.90 27.04 19.77
CA ARG A 15 16.39 26.33 18.56
C ARG A 15 15.68 25.00 18.37
N GLU A 16 15.50 24.21 19.43
CA GLU A 16 14.72 22.98 19.37
C GLU A 16 13.27 23.22 18.95
N ALA A 17 12.64 24.26 19.47
CA ALA A 17 11.28 24.65 19.09
C ALA A 17 11.18 25.11 17.61
N GLU A 18 12.17 25.87 17.12
CA GLU A 18 12.25 26.31 15.73
C GLU A 18 12.47 25.11 14.77
N GLU A 19 13.31 24.13 15.14
CA GLU A 19 13.54 22.90 14.38
C GLU A 19 12.26 22.04 14.34
N ALA A 20 11.61 21.84 15.49
CA ALA A 20 10.34 21.11 15.56
C ALA A 20 9.22 21.79 14.73
N LEU A 21 9.13 23.12 14.79
CA LEU A 21 8.17 23.87 13.98
C LEU A 21 8.44 23.71 12.48
N ARG A 22 9.70 23.72 12.07
CA ARG A 22 10.10 23.53 10.67
C ARG A 22 9.74 22.13 10.18
N GLU A 23 9.97 21.11 10.98
CA GLU A 23 9.58 19.74 10.68
C GLU A 23 8.05 19.61 10.51
N HIS A 24 7.29 20.18 11.44
CA HIS A 24 5.83 20.22 11.35
C HIS A 24 5.32 20.94 10.10
N GLN A 25 5.95 22.05 9.72
CA GLN A 25 5.58 22.79 8.51
C GLN A 25 5.85 21.98 7.24
N VAL A 26 6.94 21.23 7.18
CA VAL A 26 7.24 20.31 6.07
C VAL A 26 6.19 19.21 5.98
N GLN A 27 5.84 18.60 7.12
CA GLN A 27 4.80 17.58 7.19
C GLN A 27 3.43 18.12 6.75
N LEU A 28 3.03 19.29 7.22
CA LEU A 28 1.76 19.90 6.83
C LEU A 28 1.70 20.19 5.32
N ARG A 29 2.77 20.75 4.74
CA ARG A 29 2.83 20.97 3.29
C ARG A 29 2.73 19.66 2.51
N HIS A 30 3.33 18.61 3.05
CA HIS A 30 3.27 17.29 2.45
C HIS A 30 1.84 16.73 2.46
N ILE A 31 1.14 16.81 3.61
CA ILE A 31 -0.26 16.41 3.75
C ILE A 31 -1.16 17.21 2.80
N GLN A 32 -1.01 18.53 2.73
CA GLN A 32 -1.78 19.39 1.83
C GLN A 32 -1.57 19.02 0.35
N LYS A 33 -0.32 18.70 -0.03
CA LYS A 33 -0.01 18.27 -1.39
C LYS A 33 -0.67 16.92 -1.72
N LEU A 34 -0.64 15.97 -0.79
CA LEU A 34 -1.31 14.68 -0.93
C LEU A 34 -2.83 14.83 -1.03
N GLU A 35 -3.43 15.69 -0.21
CA GLU A 35 -4.87 15.97 -0.24
C GLU A 35 -5.31 16.58 -1.58
N ALA A 36 -4.56 17.55 -2.11
CA ALA A 36 -4.84 18.15 -3.41
C ALA A 36 -4.75 17.11 -4.55
N VAL A 37 -3.69 16.27 -4.54
CA VAL A 37 -3.53 15.16 -5.50
C VAL A 37 -4.66 14.16 -5.35
N GLY A 38 -5.03 13.81 -4.12
CA GLY A 38 -6.11 12.89 -3.83
C GLY A 38 -7.45 13.36 -4.40
N ARG A 39 -7.80 14.63 -4.21
CA ARG A 39 -9.06 15.19 -4.69
C ARG A 39 -9.13 15.22 -6.22
N LEU A 40 -8.04 15.54 -6.90
CA LEU A 40 -7.94 15.49 -8.37
C LEU A 40 -7.99 14.05 -8.88
N ALA A 41 -7.30 13.15 -8.21
CA ALA A 41 -7.28 11.73 -8.55
C ALA A 41 -8.66 11.09 -8.46
N GLY A 42 -9.48 11.50 -7.49
CA GLY A 42 -10.84 10.96 -7.31
C GLY A 42 -11.77 11.22 -8.50
N GLY A 43 -11.77 12.44 -9.03
CA GLY A 43 -12.55 12.79 -10.22
C GLY A 43 -12.04 12.08 -11.48
N LEU A 44 -10.73 12.15 -11.72
CA LEU A 44 -10.11 11.52 -12.89
C LEU A 44 -10.29 9.99 -12.90
N ALA A 45 -10.15 9.35 -11.74
CA ALA A 45 -10.27 7.90 -11.66
C ALA A 45 -11.70 7.39 -11.93
N HIS A 46 -12.73 8.15 -11.57
CA HIS A 46 -14.10 7.84 -11.93
C HIS A 46 -14.26 7.81 -13.46
N ASP A 47 -13.75 8.83 -14.15
CA ASP A 47 -13.88 8.95 -15.60
C ASP A 47 -13.06 7.87 -16.32
N PHE A 48 -11.84 7.59 -15.86
CA PHE A 48 -11.03 6.49 -16.38
C PHE A 48 -11.67 5.11 -16.16
N ASN A 49 -12.28 4.86 -15.00
CA ASN A 49 -12.99 3.60 -14.75
C ASN A 49 -14.18 3.41 -15.70
N ASN A 50 -14.89 4.49 -16.04
CA ASN A 50 -15.97 4.44 -17.03
C ASN A 50 -15.44 4.07 -18.41
N LEU A 51 -14.35 4.69 -18.87
CA LEU A 51 -13.71 4.37 -20.14
C LEU A 51 -13.20 2.92 -20.17
N LEU A 52 -12.53 2.47 -19.13
CA LEU A 52 -12.04 1.08 -19.03
C LEU A 52 -13.17 0.06 -19.00
N THR A 53 -14.31 0.39 -18.39
CA THR A 53 -15.48 -0.49 -18.37
C THR A 53 -16.00 -0.72 -19.80
N VAL A 54 -16.05 0.34 -20.61
CA VAL A 54 -16.48 0.24 -22.01
C VAL A 54 -15.47 -0.56 -22.83
N ILE A 55 -14.17 -0.24 -22.71
CA ILE A 55 -13.09 -0.91 -23.47
C ILE A 55 -13.04 -2.40 -23.16
N LEU A 56 -13.02 -2.75 -21.88
CA LEU A 56 -12.96 -4.15 -21.42
C LEU A 56 -14.24 -4.90 -21.76
N GLY A 57 -15.40 -4.25 -21.63
CA GLY A 57 -16.69 -4.84 -22.01
C GLY A 57 -16.74 -5.20 -23.50
N HIS A 58 -16.39 -4.27 -24.38
CA HIS A 58 -16.35 -4.54 -25.82
C HIS A 58 -15.29 -5.57 -26.20
N SER A 59 -14.10 -5.52 -25.59
CA SER A 59 -13.07 -6.55 -25.83
C SER A 59 -13.57 -7.94 -25.45
N GLN A 60 -14.31 -8.07 -24.35
CA GLN A 60 -14.90 -9.34 -23.92
C GLN A 60 -15.96 -9.83 -24.89
N VAL A 61 -16.83 -8.96 -25.38
CA VAL A 61 -17.86 -9.32 -26.38
C VAL A 61 -17.19 -9.85 -27.64
N VAL A 62 -16.18 -9.13 -28.17
CA VAL A 62 -15.45 -9.55 -29.37
C VAL A 62 -14.77 -10.92 -29.15
N LEU A 63 -14.12 -11.14 -27.99
CA LEU A 63 -13.48 -12.43 -27.68
C LEU A 63 -14.47 -13.61 -27.59
N ASN A 64 -15.73 -13.32 -27.23
CA ASN A 64 -16.79 -14.34 -27.18
C ASN A 64 -17.36 -14.67 -28.58
N GLU A 65 -17.27 -13.72 -29.51
CA GLU A 65 -17.81 -13.86 -30.87
C GLU A 65 -16.80 -14.44 -31.87
N ILE A 66 -15.50 -14.22 -31.65
CA ILE A 66 -14.44 -14.72 -32.56
C ILE A 66 -13.98 -16.13 -32.18
N ASP A 67 -13.65 -16.92 -33.19
CA ASP A 67 -13.10 -18.26 -33.01
C ASP A 67 -11.78 -18.26 -32.23
N VAL A 68 -11.48 -19.37 -31.54
CA VAL A 68 -10.23 -19.56 -30.78
C VAL A 68 -8.99 -19.40 -31.69
N ALA A 69 -9.08 -19.81 -32.95
CA ALA A 69 -8.01 -19.71 -33.94
C ALA A 69 -7.97 -18.35 -34.69
N HIS A 70 -8.85 -17.40 -34.33
CA HIS A 70 -8.90 -16.12 -35.04
C HIS A 70 -7.60 -15.32 -34.87
N PRO A 71 -6.97 -14.79 -35.97
CA PRO A 71 -5.67 -14.15 -35.92
C PRO A 71 -5.62 -12.90 -35.01
N LEU A 72 -6.73 -12.21 -34.79
CA LEU A 72 -6.82 -11.05 -33.90
C LEU A 72 -7.07 -11.38 -32.42
N ARG A 73 -7.30 -12.66 -32.08
CA ARG A 73 -7.65 -13.04 -30.70
C ARG A 73 -6.57 -12.64 -29.70
N MET A 74 -5.31 -12.88 -30.07
CA MET A 74 -4.17 -12.57 -29.22
C MET A 74 -4.07 -11.06 -28.94
N GLN A 75 -4.24 -10.23 -29.97
CA GLN A 75 -4.19 -8.78 -29.84
C GLN A 75 -5.32 -8.24 -28.92
N ILE A 76 -6.52 -8.82 -29.01
CA ILE A 76 -7.64 -8.42 -28.15
C ILE A 76 -7.41 -8.86 -26.70
N GLN A 77 -6.81 -10.02 -26.49
CA GLN A 77 -6.39 -10.47 -25.15
C GLN A 77 -5.32 -9.53 -24.56
N GLU A 78 -4.34 -9.11 -25.33
CA GLU A 78 -3.34 -8.12 -24.90
C GLU A 78 -3.99 -6.78 -24.53
N MET A 79 -4.98 -6.32 -25.29
CA MET A 79 -5.78 -5.13 -24.95
C MET A 79 -6.52 -5.30 -23.62
N GLN A 80 -7.13 -6.46 -23.37
CA GLN A 80 -7.76 -6.75 -22.07
C GLN A 80 -6.76 -6.72 -20.92
N HIS A 81 -5.62 -7.38 -21.09
CA HIS A 81 -4.56 -7.35 -20.08
C HIS A 81 -4.04 -5.94 -19.81
N ALA A 82 -3.89 -5.12 -20.84
CA ALA A 82 -3.49 -3.72 -20.69
C ALA A 82 -4.56 -2.92 -19.93
N GLY A 83 -5.84 -3.11 -20.26
CA GLY A 83 -6.96 -2.47 -19.58
C GLY A 83 -7.08 -2.86 -18.10
N GLU A 84 -6.88 -4.13 -17.76
CA GLU A 84 -6.87 -4.58 -16.37
C GLU A 84 -5.67 -3.99 -15.58
N ARG A 85 -4.48 -3.92 -16.19
CA ARG A 85 -3.34 -3.22 -15.58
C ARG A 85 -3.64 -1.75 -15.32
N ALA A 86 -4.26 -1.05 -16.29
CA ALA A 86 -4.68 0.34 -16.11
C ALA A 86 -5.70 0.49 -14.97
N ARG A 87 -6.65 -0.45 -14.83
CA ARG A 87 -7.61 -0.48 -13.71
C ARG A 87 -6.93 -0.60 -12.35
N VAL A 88 -5.89 -1.43 -12.25
CA VAL A 88 -5.09 -1.56 -11.01
C VAL A 88 -4.39 -0.24 -10.69
N LEU A 89 -3.74 0.41 -11.66
CA LEU A 89 -3.08 1.71 -11.47
C LEU A 89 -4.06 2.81 -11.03
N ILE A 90 -5.26 2.84 -11.62
CA ILE A 90 -6.30 3.81 -11.23
C ILE A 90 -6.78 3.55 -9.81
N ARG A 91 -6.94 2.29 -9.38
CA ARG A 91 -7.25 1.96 -7.99
C ARG A 91 -6.14 2.46 -7.06
N GLN A 92 -4.87 2.27 -7.40
CA GLN A 92 -3.74 2.81 -6.63
C GLN A 92 -3.81 4.33 -6.53
N LEU A 93 -4.13 5.03 -7.62
CA LEU A 93 -4.32 6.49 -7.63
C LEU A 93 -5.50 6.93 -6.75
N LEU A 94 -6.63 6.22 -6.79
CA LEU A 94 -7.79 6.48 -5.92
C LEU A 94 -7.50 6.30 -4.44
N MET A 95 -6.50 5.50 -4.09
CA MET A 95 -6.10 5.29 -2.71
C MET A 95 -5.55 6.56 -2.06
N PHE A 96 -4.94 7.46 -2.83
CA PHE A 96 -4.54 8.80 -2.37
C PHE A 96 -5.74 9.76 -2.23
N SER A 97 -6.88 9.45 -2.86
CA SER A 97 -8.07 10.32 -2.92
C SER A 97 -9.11 10.05 -1.84
N ARG A 98 -9.08 8.92 -1.15
CA ARG A 98 -10.15 8.57 -0.21
C ARG A 98 -10.05 9.30 1.11
N ASN A 99 -10.66 10.49 1.14
CA ASN A 99 -11.11 11.19 2.35
C ASN A 99 -12.49 10.63 2.83
N ARG A 100 -12.71 9.31 2.77
CA ARG A 100 -13.85 8.74 3.46
C ARG A 100 -13.52 8.63 4.94
N PRO A 101 -14.42 9.06 5.85
CA PRO A 101 -14.24 8.77 7.26
C PRO A 101 -14.10 7.24 7.39
N SER A 102 -12.92 6.81 7.85
CA SER A 102 -12.60 5.41 8.07
C SER A 102 -13.56 4.89 9.15
N GLU A 103 -14.45 3.96 8.80
CA GLU A 103 -15.25 3.24 9.78
C GLU A 103 -14.39 2.13 10.42
N ALA A 104 -13.57 2.52 11.39
CA ALA A 104 -12.77 1.56 12.14
C ALA A 104 -13.68 0.60 12.92
N LYS A 105 -13.75 -0.66 12.50
CA LYS A 105 -14.45 -1.77 13.13
C LYS A 105 -13.46 -2.77 13.69
N VAL A 106 -13.88 -3.56 14.66
CA VAL A 106 -13.09 -4.71 15.11
C VAL A 106 -13.20 -5.79 14.04
N ILE A 107 -12.07 -6.12 13.42
CA ILE A 107 -11.97 -7.10 12.34
C ILE A 107 -11.00 -8.22 12.74
N SER A 108 -11.28 -9.45 12.28
CA SER A 108 -10.34 -10.57 12.33
C SER A 108 -9.43 -10.51 11.13
N LEU A 109 -8.13 -10.38 11.35
CA LEU A 109 -7.14 -10.35 10.27
C LEU A 109 -6.99 -11.71 9.59
N ASN A 110 -7.14 -12.81 10.34
CA ASN A 110 -7.10 -14.15 9.78
C ASN A 110 -8.21 -14.33 8.74
N THR A 111 -9.45 -14.03 9.12
CA THR A 111 -10.62 -14.13 8.22
C THR A 111 -10.50 -13.20 7.03
N LEU A 112 -9.99 -11.98 7.24
CA LEU A 112 -9.80 -11.02 6.16
C LEU A 112 -8.79 -11.51 5.13
N LEU A 113 -7.62 -11.97 5.57
CA LEU A 113 -6.57 -12.43 4.65
C LEU A 113 -6.93 -13.72 3.94
N ASP A 114 -7.61 -14.65 4.62
CA ASP A 114 -8.11 -15.89 4.02
C ASP A 114 -9.11 -15.59 2.90
N GLY A 115 -10.09 -14.72 3.18
CA GLY A 115 -11.07 -14.28 2.17
C GLY A 115 -10.45 -13.49 1.00
N PHE A 116 -9.29 -12.87 1.23
CA PHE A 116 -8.58 -12.06 0.23
C PHE A 116 -7.60 -12.86 -0.63
N GLU A 117 -7.27 -14.11 -0.25
CA GLU A 117 -6.27 -14.96 -0.90
C GLU A 117 -6.52 -15.13 -2.40
N SER A 118 -7.76 -15.43 -2.79
CA SER A 118 -8.11 -15.67 -4.21
C SER A 118 -7.87 -14.44 -5.08
N MET A 119 -8.10 -13.25 -4.54
CA MET A 119 -7.83 -11.98 -5.22
C MET A 119 -6.32 -11.73 -5.34
N LEU A 120 -5.57 -12.00 -4.27
CA LEU A 120 -4.10 -11.87 -4.29
C LEU A 120 -3.49 -12.79 -5.36
N ARG A 121 -3.88 -14.07 -5.41
CA ARG A 121 -3.40 -15.02 -6.43
C ARG A 121 -3.63 -14.51 -7.84
N ARG A 122 -4.80 -13.92 -8.11
CA ARG A 122 -5.11 -13.34 -9.44
C ARG A 122 -4.22 -12.16 -9.79
N VAL A 123 -3.85 -11.34 -8.80
CA VAL A 123 -3.06 -10.11 -9.01
C VAL A 123 -1.58 -10.42 -9.18
N ILE A 124 -1.04 -11.36 -8.39
CA ILE A 124 0.39 -11.71 -8.48
C ILE A 124 0.72 -12.61 -9.67
N GLY A 125 -0.29 -13.34 -10.21
CA GLY A 125 -0.11 -14.27 -11.34
C GLY A 125 0.28 -15.68 -10.90
N GLU A 126 0.28 -16.60 -11.87
CA GLU A 126 0.53 -18.04 -11.64
C GLU A 126 2.01 -18.35 -11.39
N ASP A 127 2.91 -17.50 -11.85
CA ASP A 127 4.37 -17.68 -11.73
C ASP A 127 4.89 -17.43 -10.30
N ILE A 128 4.06 -16.86 -9.42
CA ILE A 128 4.42 -16.55 -8.04
C ILE A 128 3.64 -17.42 -7.06
N GLN A 129 4.37 -18.18 -6.26
CA GLN A 129 3.79 -19.01 -5.21
C GLN A 129 3.37 -18.16 -4.01
N LEU A 130 2.05 -18.00 -3.78
CA LEU A 130 1.52 -17.36 -2.57
C LEU A 130 1.46 -18.36 -1.40
N THR A 131 2.01 -17.95 -0.26
CA THR A 131 1.93 -18.68 1.02
C THR A 131 1.34 -17.76 2.09
N LEU A 132 0.21 -18.16 2.69
CA LEU A 132 -0.36 -17.50 3.86
C LEU A 132 0.01 -18.30 5.12
N ARG A 133 0.60 -17.64 6.11
CA ARG A 133 0.90 -18.17 7.44
C ARG A 133 0.07 -17.41 8.44
N LEU A 134 -1.15 -17.87 8.67
CA LEU A 134 -2.06 -17.26 9.62
C LEU A 134 -1.75 -17.74 11.04
N CYS A 135 -2.01 -16.88 12.04
CA CYS A 135 -1.87 -17.26 13.44
C CYS A 135 -2.97 -18.26 13.83
N GLN A 136 -2.70 -19.13 14.83
CA GLN A 136 -3.73 -20.01 15.35
C GLN A 136 -4.81 -19.24 16.14
N ASP A 137 -4.39 -18.15 16.79
CA ASP A 137 -5.30 -17.25 17.49
C ASP A 137 -6.01 -16.31 16.52
N ASP A 138 -7.28 -15.99 16.83
CA ASP A 138 -8.05 -15.01 16.04
C ASP A 138 -7.57 -13.58 16.36
N LEU A 139 -6.62 -13.10 15.58
CA LEU A 139 -6.01 -11.79 15.76
C LEU A 139 -6.96 -10.68 15.33
N ARG A 140 -7.44 -9.91 16.30
CA ARG A 140 -8.42 -8.83 16.09
C ARG A 140 -7.78 -7.47 16.25
N ILE A 141 -8.06 -6.57 15.31
CA ILE A 141 -7.65 -5.17 15.37
C ILE A 141 -8.86 -4.26 15.11
N LYS A 142 -8.79 -3.03 15.61
CA LYS A 142 -9.77 -1.99 15.30
C LYS A 142 -9.26 -1.15 14.14
N MET A 143 -9.69 -1.47 12.94
CA MET A 143 -9.27 -0.80 11.70
C MET A 143 -10.36 -0.93 10.63
N ASP A 144 -10.30 -0.09 9.60
CA ASP A 144 -11.10 -0.27 8.39
C ASP A 144 -10.49 -1.41 7.55
N SER A 145 -11.30 -2.43 7.24
CA SER A 145 -10.86 -3.60 6.45
C SER A 145 -10.30 -3.18 5.10
N ALA A 146 -10.89 -2.16 4.47
CA ALA A 146 -10.43 -1.67 3.18
C ALA A 146 -9.00 -1.11 3.23
N LEU A 147 -8.57 -0.54 4.36
CA LEU A 147 -7.18 -0.10 4.54
C LEU A 147 -6.21 -1.27 4.64
N VAL A 148 -6.59 -2.35 5.33
CA VAL A 148 -5.76 -3.56 5.42
C VAL A 148 -5.61 -4.22 4.05
N GLU A 149 -6.74 -4.42 3.35
CA GLU A 149 -6.74 -4.96 1.98
C GLU A 149 -5.86 -4.12 1.05
N GLN A 150 -5.92 -2.80 1.18
CA GLN A 150 -5.10 -1.87 0.43
C GLN A 150 -3.61 -2.04 0.71
N ILE A 151 -3.21 -2.10 1.98
CA ILE A 151 -1.81 -2.30 2.37
C ILE A 151 -1.29 -3.62 1.78
N VAL A 152 -2.05 -4.70 1.95
CA VAL A 152 -1.69 -6.03 1.46
C VAL A 152 -1.57 -6.05 -0.06
N MET A 153 -2.53 -5.44 -0.76
CA MET A 153 -2.53 -5.34 -2.22
C MET A 153 -1.30 -4.58 -2.74
N ASN A 154 -0.99 -3.43 -2.14
CA ASN A 154 0.18 -2.63 -2.55
C ASN A 154 1.48 -3.42 -2.38
N LEU A 155 1.63 -4.11 -1.24
CA LEU A 155 2.82 -4.93 -0.99
C LEU A 155 2.89 -6.12 -1.95
N ALA A 156 1.76 -6.76 -2.27
CA ALA A 156 1.70 -7.87 -3.21
C ALA A 156 2.06 -7.45 -4.66
N VAL A 157 1.58 -6.28 -5.11
CA VAL A 157 1.93 -5.72 -6.43
C VAL A 157 3.42 -5.39 -6.48
N ASN A 158 3.97 -4.73 -5.46
CA ASN A 158 5.40 -4.42 -5.38
C ASN A 158 6.26 -5.70 -5.40
N ALA A 159 5.84 -6.72 -4.65
CA ALA A 159 6.52 -8.01 -4.63
C ALA A 159 6.49 -8.69 -6.02
N ARG A 160 5.34 -8.67 -6.71
CA ARG A 160 5.21 -9.19 -8.08
C ARG A 160 6.18 -8.48 -9.03
N ASP A 161 6.22 -7.16 -8.98
CA ASP A 161 7.06 -6.36 -9.87
C ASP A 161 8.56 -6.57 -9.59
N ALA A 162 8.91 -6.94 -8.34
CA ALA A 162 10.27 -7.35 -7.95
C ALA A 162 10.61 -8.81 -8.38
N MET A 163 9.63 -9.61 -8.82
CA MET A 163 9.78 -11.02 -9.20
C MET A 163 9.38 -11.28 -10.67
N PRO A 164 10.00 -10.64 -11.67
CA PRO A 164 9.59 -10.75 -13.08
C PRO A 164 9.73 -12.18 -13.65
N ASN A 165 10.52 -13.03 -13.03
CA ASN A 165 10.74 -14.43 -13.43
C ASN A 165 10.02 -15.43 -12.49
N GLY A 166 9.00 -14.97 -11.75
CA GLY A 166 8.34 -15.75 -10.72
C GLY A 166 9.09 -15.78 -9.40
N GLY A 167 8.52 -16.47 -8.41
CA GLY A 167 9.10 -16.55 -7.08
C GLY A 167 8.10 -16.96 -6.01
N ARG A 168 8.35 -16.50 -4.77
CA ARG A 168 7.47 -16.78 -3.64
C ARG A 168 7.13 -15.49 -2.90
N LEU A 169 5.84 -15.31 -2.62
CA LEU A 169 5.32 -14.26 -1.74
C LEU A 169 4.74 -14.92 -0.48
N THR A 170 5.23 -14.54 0.68
CA THR A 170 4.76 -15.04 1.98
C THR A 170 4.16 -13.90 2.78
N LEU A 171 2.90 -14.05 3.19
CA LEU A 171 2.24 -13.20 4.17
C LEU A 171 2.15 -13.97 5.49
N GLU A 172 2.60 -13.35 6.57
CA GLU A 172 2.62 -13.98 7.90
C GLU A 172 2.02 -13.06 8.95
N LEU A 173 1.07 -13.60 9.73
CA LEU A 173 0.47 -12.93 10.89
C LEU A 173 0.98 -13.54 12.19
N GLN A 174 1.41 -12.67 13.10
CA GLN A 174 1.89 -13.05 14.41
C GLN A 174 1.37 -12.08 15.47
N SER A 175 1.04 -12.61 16.65
CA SER A 175 0.93 -11.79 17.86
C SER A 175 2.32 -11.51 18.38
N THR A 176 2.56 -10.27 18.81
CA THR A 176 3.85 -9.86 19.38
C THR A 176 3.64 -8.89 20.53
N TYR A 177 4.48 -8.97 21.55
CA TYR A 177 4.48 -8.02 22.65
C TYR A 177 5.72 -7.12 22.53
N LEU A 178 5.52 -5.81 22.57
CA LEU A 178 6.59 -4.82 22.54
C LEU A 178 6.85 -4.31 23.97
N ASP A 179 8.01 -4.65 24.53
CA ASP A 179 8.43 -4.19 25.87
C ASP A 179 8.90 -2.74 25.88
N ARG A 180 9.54 -2.31 24.79
CA ARG A 180 10.01 -0.94 24.56
C ARG A 180 9.62 -0.51 23.17
N ALA A 181 9.26 0.77 23.05
CA ALA A 181 9.06 1.37 21.74
C ALA A 181 10.32 1.14 20.89
N PRO A 182 10.27 0.33 19.82
CA PRO A 182 11.33 0.38 18.84
C PRO A 182 11.35 1.82 18.32
N ARG A 183 12.50 2.48 18.36
CA ARG A 183 12.68 3.81 17.75
C ARG A 183 12.64 3.66 16.22
N TYR A 184 11.47 3.34 15.71
CA TYR A 184 11.18 3.54 14.29
C TYR A 184 10.94 5.04 14.12
N HIS A 185 11.67 5.67 13.24
CA HIS A 185 11.76 7.12 13.02
C HIS A 185 10.43 7.87 12.82
N LEU A 186 9.27 7.23 12.92
CA LEU A 186 7.97 7.79 12.58
C LEU A 186 6.87 7.63 13.64
N MET A 187 7.00 6.76 14.66
CA MET A 187 5.98 6.58 15.70
C MET A 187 6.58 6.08 17.01
N ASP A 188 6.23 6.74 18.11
CA ASP A 188 6.43 6.22 19.47
C ASP A 188 5.34 5.18 19.75
N LEU A 189 5.65 3.90 19.54
CA LEU A 189 4.75 2.81 19.91
C LEU A 189 4.81 2.63 21.43
N SER A 190 3.65 2.61 22.08
CA SER A 190 3.58 2.28 23.53
C SER A 190 3.85 0.80 23.75
N PRO A 191 4.43 0.40 24.91
CA PRO A 191 4.51 -1.01 25.26
C PRO A 191 3.12 -1.66 25.25
N GLY A 192 3.02 -2.89 24.74
CA GLY A 192 1.73 -3.58 24.65
C GLY A 192 1.70 -4.72 23.64
N GLU A 193 0.51 -5.30 23.48
CA GLU A 193 0.25 -6.34 22.49
C GLU A 193 -0.02 -5.72 21.12
N TYR A 194 0.62 -6.29 20.10
CA TYR A 194 0.50 -5.87 18.72
C TYR A 194 0.28 -7.07 17.80
N VAL A 195 -0.35 -6.82 16.68
CA VAL A 195 -0.39 -7.77 15.57
C VAL A 195 0.66 -7.35 14.56
N LYS A 196 1.57 -8.26 14.23
CA LYS A 196 2.59 -8.09 13.22
C LYS A 196 2.15 -8.79 11.93
N LEU A 197 1.97 -8.01 10.85
CA LEU A 197 1.85 -8.52 9.49
C LEU A 197 3.21 -8.41 8.81
N SER A 198 3.77 -9.54 8.42
CA SER A 198 5.02 -9.61 7.65
C SER A 198 4.71 -10.01 6.21
N VAL A 199 5.28 -9.29 5.25
CA VAL A 199 5.20 -9.60 3.82
C VAL A 199 6.63 -9.79 3.33
N SER A 200 6.92 -10.99 2.79
CA SER A 200 8.26 -11.37 2.34
C SER A 200 8.18 -11.91 0.91
N ASP A 201 9.04 -11.42 0.05
CA ASP A 201 9.20 -11.89 -1.33
C ASP A 201 10.61 -12.44 -1.57
N THR A 202 10.79 -13.14 -2.67
CA THR A 202 12.08 -13.67 -3.14
C THR A 202 12.60 -12.90 -4.37
N GLY A 203 12.19 -11.64 -4.53
CA GLY A 203 12.53 -10.80 -5.66
C GLY A 203 13.95 -10.24 -5.64
N CYS A 204 14.19 -9.24 -6.46
CA CYS A 204 15.51 -8.61 -6.64
C CYS A 204 16.00 -7.82 -5.41
N GLY A 205 15.15 -7.61 -4.40
CA GLY A 205 15.47 -6.82 -3.22
C GLY A 205 15.63 -5.32 -3.50
N MET A 206 16.07 -4.59 -2.47
CA MET A 206 16.24 -3.13 -2.52
C MET A 206 17.66 -2.73 -2.14
N SER A 207 18.29 -1.87 -2.95
CA SER A 207 19.56 -1.25 -2.60
C SER A 207 19.41 -0.29 -1.40
N PRO A 208 20.49 0.04 -0.67
CA PRO A 208 20.41 1.00 0.45
C PRO A 208 19.83 2.37 0.02
N ALA A 209 20.11 2.81 -1.20
CA ALA A 209 19.58 4.06 -1.75
C ALA A 209 18.06 3.99 -1.96
N VAL A 210 17.55 2.86 -2.44
CA VAL A 210 16.10 2.60 -2.59
C VAL A 210 15.43 2.51 -1.23
N GLN A 211 16.04 1.79 -0.26
CA GLN A 211 15.50 1.68 1.10
C GLN A 211 15.34 3.03 1.79
N ALA A 212 16.27 3.96 1.58
CA ALA A 212 16.19 5.32 2.14
C ALA A 212 15.02 6.14 1.58
N GLN A 213 14.48 5.76 0.43
CA GLN A 213 13.45 6.52 -0.28
C GLN A 213 12.13 5.76 -0.46
N MET A 214 12.05 4.48 -0.07
CA MET A 214 10.89 3.60 -0.34
C MET A 214 9.57 4.08 0.25
N PHE A 215 9.59 4.95 1.25
CA PHE A 215 8.40 5.57 1.82
C PHE A 215 8.09 6.97 1.27
N GLN A 216 8.89 7.46 0.30
CA GLN A 216 8.58 8.71 -0.37
C GLN A 216 7.44 8.50 -1.37
N PRO A 217 6.44 9.40 -1.40
CA PRO A 217 5.36 9.30 -2.38
C PRO A 217 5.89 9.34 -3.81
N PHE A 218 5.32 8.48 -4.66
CA PHE A 218 5.68 8.38 -6.09
C PHE A 218 7.11 7.90 -6.37
N PHE A 219 7.80 7.35 -5.38
CA PHE A 219 9.06 6.66 -5.61
C PHE A 219 8.75 5.23 -6.10
N THR A 220 9.19 4.91 -7.31
CA THR A 220 9.05 3.60 -7.97
C THR A 220 10.39 3.17 -8.57
#